data_b84f5410c10e9930c0affda70d9abcf4
#
_entry.id   b84f5410c10e9930c0affda70d9abcf4
#
_cell.length_a   1.000
_cell.length_b   1.000
_cell.length_c   1.000
_cell.angle_alpha   90.00
_cell.angle_beta   90.00
_cell.angle_gamma   90.00
#
_symmetry.space_group_name_H-M   'P 1'
#
loop_
_entity.id
_entity.type
_entity.pdbx_description
1 polymer ?
#
loop_
_entity_poly.entity_id
_entity_poly.type
_entity_poly.pdbx_seq_one_letter_code
_entity_poly.pdbx_strand_id
1 'polypeptide(L)'
;MTQASKQLLAISAIGNDRTGLVYDLTRVVVDCGGNVLESRMTALGNEFAMLMLVSGNWHTLGKLEGERAKLAETSGLTITSRRTEMRPPRTDMVSYTVDVVCLDQPGVLHSLAGFFSSRGIDIGDISTRAYAAAHTGAPMFSVYMVVHVPTRIHIAALREEFMDLCDHLNLDAILEPLKA
;
A
#
# COMPACT_ATOMS: atom_id res chain seq x y z
N MET A 1 -4.97 37.53 -5.16
CA MET A 1 -4.39 36.49 -6.02
C MET A 1 -4.90 35.15 -5.47
N THR A 2 -5.92 34.60 -6.12
CA THR A 2 -6.54 33.33 -5.72
C THR A 2 -5.52 32.21 -5.91
N GLN A 3 -5.02 31.60 -4.84
CA GLN A 3 -4.25 30.36 -4.95
C GLN A 3 -5.13 29.37 -5.70
N ALA A 4 -4.75 29.03 -6.94
CA ALA A 4 -5.38 27.95 -7.67
C ALA A 4 -5.27 26.70 -6.79
N SER A 5 -6.39 26.20 -6.30
CA SER A 5 -6.43 25.02 -5.43
C SER A 5 -5.74 23.88 -6.18
N LYS A 6 -4.63 23.40 -5.63
CA LYS A 6 -3.95 22.21 -6.15
C LYS A 6 -4.93 21.07 -6.09
N GLN A 7 -5.30 20.55 -7.24
CA GLN A 7 -6.14 19.38 -7.36
C GLN A 7 -5.27 18.13 -7.40
N LEU A 8 -5.83 17.00 -7.05
CA LEU A 8 -5.12 15.73 -6.97
C LEU A 8 -5.72 14.70 -7.92
N LEU A 9 -4.85 13.90 -8.51
CA LEU A 9 -5.18 12.78 -9.37
C LEU A 9 -4.44 11.55 -8.84
N ALA A 10 -5.20 10.51 -8.47
CA ALA A 10 -4.64 9.20 -8.22
C ALA A 10 -4.55 8.45 -9.55
N ILE A 11 -3.36 7.95 -9.88
CA ILE A 11 -3.09 7.17 -11.10
C ILE A 11 -2.60 5.80 -10.67
N SER A 12 -3.24 4.74 -11.18
CA SER A 12 -2.75 3.37 -11.03
C SER A 12 -2.33 2.80 -12.38
N ALA A 13 -1.21 2.11 -12.40
CA ALA A 13 -0.66 1.46 -13.57
C ALA A 13 -0.27 0.03 -13.21
N ILE A 14 -0.74 -0.96 -13.98
CA ILE A 14 -0.45 -2.37 -13.77
C ILE A 14 -0.27 -3.10 -15.09
N GLY A 15 0.66 -4.03 -15.16
CA GLY A 15 0.94 -4.89 -16.32
C GLY A 15 2.31 -5.53 -16.27
N ASN A 16 2.76 -6.13 -17.35
CA ASN A 16 4.04 -6.82 -17.42
C ASN A 16 5.21 -5.91 -17.04
N ASP A 17 6.06 -6.41 -16.15
CA ASP A 17 7.24 -5.66 -15.70
C ASP A 17 8.30 -5.56 -16.81
N ARG A 18 8.90 -4.39 -16.91
CA ARG A 18 10.08 -4.11 -17.73
C ARG A 18 10.84 -2.89 -17.22
N THR A 19 12.09 -2.83 -17.59
CA THR A 19 12.95 -1.66 -17.33
C THR A 19 12.33 -0.40 -17.96
N GLY A 20 12.37 0.71 -17.22
CA GLY A 20 11.99 2.03 -17.70
C GLY A 20 10.53 2.44 -17.46
N LEU A 21 9.66 1.55 -16.93
CA LEU A 21 8.24 1.88 -16.71
C LEU A 21 8.03 3.10 -15.79
N VAL A 22 8.79 3.17 -14.70
CA VAL A 22 8.71 4.32 -13.77
C VAL A 22 9.10 5.62 -14.48
N TYR A 23 10.15 5.58 -15.32
CA TYR A 23 10.56 6.73 -16.11
C TYR A 23 9.47 7.15 -17.11
N ASP A 24 8.90 6.20 -17.85
CA ASP A 24 7.84 6.48 -18.82
C ASP A 24 6.61 7.13 -18.16
N LEU A 25 6.18 6.58 -17.02
CA LEU A 25 5.04 7.09 -16.25
C LEU A 25 5.30 8.50 -15.70
N THR A 26 6.46 8.71 -15.07
CA THR A 26 6.81 10.00 -14.46
C THR A 26 7.11 11.07 -15.50
N ARG A 27 7.66 10.70 -16.65
CA ARG A 27 7.88 11.63 -17.78
C ARG A 27 6.57 12.26 -18.24
N VAL A 28 5.51 11.47 -18.43
CA VAL A 28 4.20 12.01 -18.85
C VAL A 28 3.63 12.95 -17.80
N VAL A 29 3.84 12.68 -16.51
CA VAL A 29 3.43 13.59 -15.43
C VAL A 29 4.15 14.94 -15.56
N VAL A 30 5.47 14.94 -15.79
CA VAL A 30 6.27 16.16 -15.96
C VAL A 30 5.88 16.91 -17.24
N ASP A 31 5.73 16.22 -18.37
CA ASP A 31 5.35 16.80 -19.66
C ASP A 31 3.97 17.48 -19.63
N CYS A 32 3.09 17.00 -18.76
CA CYS A 32 1.80 17.63 -18.51
C CYS A 32 1.86 18.78 -17.49
N GLY A 33 3.01 19.01 -16.84
CA GLY A 33 3.18 20.03 -15.80
C GLY A 33 2.65 19.61 -14.42
N GLY A 34 2.53 18.29 -14.18
CA GLY A 34 2.16 17.71 -12.89
C GLY A 34 3.36 17.49 -11.97
N ASN A 35 3.07 17.25 -10.70
CA ASN A 35 4.08 16.89 -9.71
C ASN A 35 3.63 15.67 -8.92
N VAL A 36 4.48 14.64 -8.83
CA VAL A 36 4.24 13.46 -8.00
C VAL A 36 4.46 13.83 -6.55
N LEU A 37 3.43 13.67 -5.72
CA LEU A 37 3.50 13.92 -4.27
C LEU A 37 3.85 12.67 -3.50
N GLU A 38 3.26 11.54 -3.88
CA GLU A 38 3.46 10.25 -3.24
C GLU A 38 3.32 9.15 -4.28
N SER A 39 4.07 8.08 -4.12
CA SER A 39 3.93 6.89 -4.98
C SER A 39 4.31 5.62 -4.24
N ARG A 40 3.71 4.52 -4.65
CA ARG A 40 4.07 3.15 -4.27
C ARG A 40 4.22 2.32 -5.53
N MET A 41 5.25 1.49 -5.56
CA MET A 41 5.54 0.61 -6.68
C MET A 41 5.94 -0.75 -6.15
N THR A 42 5.49 -1.80 -6.82
CA THR A 42 5.91 -3.17 -6.53
C THR A 42 5.98 -3.99 -7.81
N ALA A 43 6.81 -5.03 -7.79
CA ALA A 43 6.83 -6.08 -8.80
C ALA A 43 6.52 -7.42 -8.12
N LEU A 44 5.50 -8.12 -8.60
CA LEU A 44 5.06 -9.41 -8.07
C LEU A 44 4.96 -10.42 -9.23
N GLY A 45 5.80 -11.46 -9.21
CA GLY A 45 5.94 -12.34 -10.35
C GLY A 45 6.49 -11.57 -11.56
N ASN A 46 5.78 -11.59 -12.67
CA ASN A 46 6.09 -10.83 -13.88
C ASN A 46 5.28 -9.52 -13.99
N GLU A 47 4.53 -9.17 -12.94
CA GLU A 47 3.65 -8.01 -12.96
C GLU A 47 4.29 -6.83 -12.22
N PHE A 48 4.24 -5.67 -12.85
CA PHE A 48 4.54 -4.36 -12.30
C PHE A 48 3.24 -3.72 -11.84
N ALA A 49 3.23 -3.07 -10.68
CA ALA A 49 2.14 -2.21 -10.24
C ALA A 49 2.68 -0.91 -9.62
N MET A 50 2.08 0.21 -9.98
CA MET A 50 2.41 1.51 -9.40
C MET A 50 1.14 2.32 -9.14
N LEU A 51 1.06 2.91 -7.95
CA LEU A 51 0.06 3.90 -7.59
C LEU A 51 0.77 5.23 -7.33
N MET A 52 0.30 6.31 -7.97
CA MET A 52 0.84 7.66 -7.82
C MET A 52 -0.25 8.64 -7.42
N LEU A 53 0.07 9.54 -6.53
CA LEU A 53 -0.72 10.73 -6.22
C LEU A 53 -0.04 11.94 -6.88
N VAL A 54 -0.72 12.53 -7.87
CA VAL A 54 -0.20 13.65 -8.66
C VAL A 54 -0.97 14.91 -8.35
N SER A 55 -0.26 16.02 -8.17
CA SER A 55 -0.85 17.34 -8.01
C SER A 55 -0.68 18.19 -9.27
N GLY A 56 -1.67 19.02 -9.55
CA GLY A 56 -1.65 19.96 -10.64
C GLY A 56 -2.84 20.93 -10.59
N ASN A 57 -2.89 21.84 -11.54
CA ASN A 57 -4.10 22.64 -11.76
C ASN A 57 -5.10 21.84 -12.61
N TRP A 58 -6.30 22.41 -12.81
CA TRP A 58 -7.35 21.77 -13.62
C TRP A 58 -6.88 21.35 -15.02
N HIS A 59 -6.14 22.25 -15.70
CA HIS A 59 -5.64 22.01 -17.06
C HIS A 59 -4.60 20.87 -17.09
N THR A 60 -3.65 20.88 -16.15
CA THR A 60 -2.64 19.82 -15.99
C THR A 60 -3.27 18.46 -15.82
N LEU A 61 -4.23 18.35 -14.91
CA LEU A 61 -4.86 17.04 -14.63
C LEU A 61 -5.75 16.60 -15.78
N GLY A 62 -6.46 17.53 -16.46
CA GLY A 62 -7.22 17.20 -17.67
C GLY A 62 -6.33 16.69 -18.82
N LYS A 63 -5.12 17.28 -18.99
CA LYS A 63 -4.14 16.81 -19.96
C LYS A 63 -3.63 15.40 -19.62
N LEU A 64 -3.32 15.13 -18.33
CA LEU A 64 -2.93 13.80 -17.87
C LEU A 64 -4.01 12.73 -18.11
N GLU A 65 -5.26 13.08 -17.83
CA GLU A 65 -6.40 12.19 -18.11
C GLU A 65 -6.54 11.90 -19.62
N GLY A 66 -6.26 12.87 -20.49
CA GLY A 66 -6.25 12.71 -21.94
C GLY A 66 -5.11 11.83 -22.45
N GLU A 67 -3.91 11.98 -21.92
CA GLU A 67 -2.72 11.19 -22.32
C GLU A 67 -2.74 9.74 -21.82
N ARG A 68 -3.63 9.39 -20.88
CA ARG A 68 -3.72 8.06 -20.26
C ARG A 68 -3.84 6.93 -21.26
N ALA A 69 -4.71 7.07 -22.26
CA ALA A 69 -4.95 6.00 -23.25
C ALA A 69 -3.70 5.73 -24.10
N LYS A 70 -3.05 6.79 -24.56
CA LYS A 70 -1.81 6.70 -25.33
C LYS A 70 -0.68 6.12 -24.51
N LEU A 71 -0.57 6.51 -23.22
CA LEU A 71 0.43 5.96 -22.31
C LEU A 71 0.18 4.46 -22.06
N ALA A 72 -1.07 4.05 -21.88
CA ALA A 72 -1.45 2.64 -21.72
C ALA A 72 -1.04 1.82 -22.95
N GLU A 73 -1.33 2.32 -24.16
CA GLU A 73 -0.97 1.66 -25.42
C GLU A 73 0.54 1.53 -25.58
N THR A 74 1.30 2.61 -25.32
CA THR A 74 2.76 2.63 -25.53
C THR A 74 3.54 1.86 -24.46
N SER A 75 3.02 1.81 -23.23
CA SER A 75 3.67 1.10 -22.11
C SER A 75 3.25 -0.37 -22.01
N GLY A 76 2.11 -0.77 -22.59
CA GLY A 76 1.49 -2.06 -22.40
C GLY A 76 0.84 -2.24 -21.01
N LEU A 77 0.62 -1.14 -20.28
CA LEU A 77 0.03 -1.16 -18.96
C LEU A 77 -1.48 -0.85 -19.01
N THR A 78 -2.24 -1.45 -18.12
CA THR A 78 -3.57 -0.96 -17.78
C THR A 78 -3.43 0.23 -16.85
N ILE A 79 -3.86 1.41 -17.30
CA ILE A 79 -3.75 2.66 -16.54
C ILE A 79 -5.13 3.21 -16.23
N THR A 80 -5.40 3.45 -14.96
CA THR A 80 -6.62 4.14 -14.52
C THR A 80 -6.27 5.42 -13.77
N SER A 81 -7.19 6.37 -13.76
CA SER A 81 -7.02 7.62 -13.02
C SER A 81 -8.33 8.05 -12.39
N ARG A 82 -8.24 8.67 -11.22
CA ARG A 82 -9.39 9.20 -10.49
C ARG A 82 -9.02 10.49 -9.77
N ARG A 83 -9.85 11.52 -9.92
CA ARG A 83 -9.75 12.73 -9.09
C ARG A 83 -9.94 12.37 -7.63
N THR A 84 -9.13 12.94 -6.76
CA THR A 84 -9.13 12.64 -5.33
C THR A 84 -8.78 13.88 -4.52
N GLU A 85 -8.87 13.75 -3.22
CA GLU A 85 -8.51 14.77 -2.25
C GLU A 85 -7.44 14.23 -1.29
N MET A 86 -6.70 15.14 -0.65
CA MET A 86 -5.76 14.75 0.38
C MET A 86 -6.52 14.18 1.58
N ARG A 87 -6.09 13.01 2.05
CA ARG A 87 -6.63 12.46 3.30
C ARG A 87 -6.29 13.42 4.45
N PRO A 88 -7.27 13.85 5.26
CA PRO A 88 -6.97 14.68 6.42
C PRO A 88 -6.03 13.93 7.39
N PRO A 89 -5.11 14.64 8.05
CA PRO A 89 -4.24 14.03 9.03
C PRO A 89 -5.06 13.41 10.17
N ARG A 90 -4.75 12.16 10.53
CA ARG A 90 -5.39 11.46 11.64
C ARG A 90 -4.56 11.70 12.90
N THR A 91 -5.05 12.53 13.80
CA THR A 91 -4.38 12.87 15.07
C THR A 91 -4.75 11.93 16.21
N ASP A 92 -5.77 11.09 16.01
CA ASP A 92 -6.34 10.16 16.99
C ASP A 92 -5.90 8.71 16.79
N MET A 93 -4.81 8.49 16.04
CA MET A 93 -4.26 7.18 15.71
C MET A 93 -2.80 7.08 16.11
N VAL A 94 -2.38 5.91 16.55
CA VAL A 94 -0.97 5.54 16.77
C VAL A 94 -0.62 4.38 15.85
N SER A 95 0.50 4.50 15.16
CA SER A 95 0.95 3.47 14.22
C SER A 95 1.78 2.39 14.92
N TYR A 96 1.50 1.15 14.59
CA TYR A 96 2.23 -0.04 15.03
C TYR A 96 2.67 -0.87 13.84
N THR A 97 3.77 -1.58 13.99
CA THR A 97 4.20 -2.65 13.09
C THR A 97 3.74 -3.99 13.63
N VAL A 98 3.35 -4.85 12.71
CA VAL A 98 3.01 -6.25 12.96
C VAL A 98 3.88 -7.10 12.07
N ASP A 99 4.72 -7.91 12.67
CA ASP A 99 5.56 -8.89 12.00
C ASP A 99 5.06 -10.30 12.37
N VAL A 100 4.77 -11.12 11.38
CA VAL A 100 4.30 -12.49 11.58
C VAL A 100 5.11 -13.44 10.71
N VAL A 101 5.53 -14.56 11.30
CA VAL A 101 6.17 -15.68 10.59
C VAL A 101 5.47 -16.96 10.98
N CYS A 102 5.16 -17.80 10.00
CA CYS A 102 4.53 -19.11 10.23
C CYS A 102 4.87 -20.09 9.10
N LEU A 103 4.44 -21.33 9.26
CA LEU A 103 4.35 -22.25 8.13
C LEU A 103 3.36 -21.72 7.11
N ASP A 104 3.66 -21.90 5.82
CA ASP A 104 2.75 -21.48 4.76
C ASP A 104 1.45 -22.27 4.80
N GLN A 105 0.37 -21.60 5.13
CA GLN A 105 -0.98 -22.17 5.23
C GLN A 105 -2.04 -21.19 4.74
N PRO A 106 -3.13 -21.66 4.14
CA PRO A 106 -4.20 -20.81 3.65
C PRO A 106 -4.87 -20.02 4.77
N GLY A 107 -5.25 -18.76 4.49
CA GLY A 107 -6.10 -17.97 5.37
C GLY A 107 -5.40 -17.12 6.42
N VAL A 108 -4.08 -17.21 6.59
CA VAL A 108 -3.32 -16.41 7.58
C VAL A 108 -3.59 -14.91 7.40
N LEU A 109 -3.39 -14.41 6.19
CA LEU A 109 -3.62 -13.00 5.89
C LEU A 109 -5.07 -12.56 6.15
N HIS A 110 -6.05 -13.40 5.77
CA HIS A 110 -7.46 -13.15 6.03
C HIS A 110 -7.76 -13.04 7.53
N SER A 111 -7.24 -13.95 8.33
CA SER A 111 -7.43 -13.98 9.79
C SER A 111 -6.83 -12.73 10.46
N LEU A 112 -5.60 -12.35 10.07
CA LEU A 112 -4.95 -11.14 10.57
C LEU A 112 -5.73 -9.87 10.18
N ALA A 113 -6.12 -9.74 8.92
CA ALA A 113 -6.91 -8.60 8.44
C ALA A 113 -8.28 -8.53 9.14
N GLY A 114 -8.93 -9.66 9.34
CA GLY A 114 -10.20 -9.77 10.08
C GLY A 114 -10.08 -9.33 11.54
N PHE A 115 -8.98 -9.69 12.20
CA PHE A 115 -8.72 -9.29 13.59
C PHE A 115 -8.67 -7.77 13.73
N PHE A 116 -7.90 -7.08 12.87
CA PHE A 116 -7.77 -5.63 12.92
C PHE A 116 -9.06 -4.92 12.45
N SER A 117 -9.64 -5.38 11.36
CA SER A 117 -10.85 -4.79 10.78
C SER A 117 -12.05 -4.83 11.75
N SER A 118 -12.27 -5.94 12.46
CA SER A 118 -13.37 -6.09 13.44
C SER A 118 -13.27 -5.12 14.63
N ARG A 119 -12.07 -4.58 14.88
CA ARG A 119 -11.78 -3.60 15.93
C ARG A 119 -11.71 -2.16 15.44
N GLY A 120 -11.99 -1.93 14.16
CA GLY A 120 -11.90 -0.60 13.53
C GLY A 120 -10.46 -0.08 13.44
N ILE A 121 -9.49 -0.97 13.32
CA ILE A 121 -8.07 -0.67 13.14
C ILE A 121 -7.78 -0.72 11.64
N ASP A 122 -7.25 0.38 11.10
CA ASP A 122 -6.90 0.46 9.69
C ASP A 122 -5.54 -0.18 9.42
N ILE A 123 -5.43 -0.90 8.31
CA ILE A 123 -4.15 -1.37 7.78
C ILE A 123 -3.63 -0.30 6.82
N GLY A 124 -2.49 0.30 7.15
CA GLY A 124 -1.85 1.36 6.35
C GLY A 124 -0.91 0.83 5.29
N ASP A 125 -0.23 -0.27 5.58
CA ASP A 125 0.67 -0.95 4.64
C ASP A 125 0.68 -2.45 4.93
N ILE A 126 0.93 -3.26 3.91
CA ILE A 126 1.03 -4.70 4.03
C ILE A 126 1.96 -5.28 2.98
N SER A 127 2.84 -6.16 3.41
CA SER A 127 3.71 -6.94 2.54
C SER A 127 3.74 -8.38 3.03
N THR A 128 3.63 -9.32 2.10
CA THR A 128 3.66 -10.77 2.42
C THR A 128 4.63 -11.48 1.52
N ARG A 129 5.22 -12.56 2.01
CA ARG A 129 6.15 -13.38 1.23
C ARG A 129 6.09 -14.85 1.66
N ALA A 130 5.91 -15.74 0.68
CA ALA A 130 6.18 -17.16 0.83
C ALA A 130 7.64 -17.45 0.46
N TYR A 131 8.32 -18.29 1.26
CA TYR A 131 9.72 -18.67 1.03
C TYR A 131 10.02 -20.04 1.65
N ALA A 132 11.10 -20.67 1.22
CA ALA A 132 11.60 -21.88 1.85
C ALA A 132 12.58 -21.53 2.97
N ALA A 133 12.41 -22.13 4.15
CA ALA A 133 13.35 -21.96 5.26
C ALA A 133 14.75 -22.48 4.89
N ALA A 134 15.77 -21.68 5.17
CA ALA A 134 17.12 -21.92 4.68
C ALA A 134 17.73 -23.27 5.10
N HIS A 135 17.41 -23.76 6.31
CA HIS A 135 18.01 -24.99 6.84
C HIS A 135 17.13 -26.24 6.68
N THR A 136 15.81 -26.06 6.65
CA THR A 136 14.87 -27.20 6.63
C THR A 136 14.16 -27.35 5.29
N GLY A 137 14.17 -26.31 4.45
CA GLY A 137 13.37 -26.28 3.23
C GLY A 137 11.87 -26.18 3.47
N ALA A 138 11.41 -26.04 4.73
CA ALA A 138 10.00 -25.94 5.04
C ALA A 138 9.37 -24.69 4.39
N PRO A 139 8.15 -24.81 3.84
CA PRO A 139 7.45 -23.66 3.28
C PRO A 139 7.03 -22.71 4.41
N MET A 140 7.54 -21.49 4.36
CA MET A 140 7.29 -20.44 5.33
C MET A 140 6.50 -19.30 4.70
N PHE A 141 5.73 -18.61 5.52
CA PHE A 141 5.01 -17.41 5.15
C PHE A 141 5.31 -16.29 6.14
N SER A 142 5.64 -15.12 5.64
CA SER A 142 5.85 -13.92 6.46
C SER A 142 4.87 -12.82 6.05
N VAL A 143 4.41 -12.08 7.06
CA VAL A 143 3.54 -10.91 6.89
C VAL A 143 4.17 -9.76 7.65
N TYR A 144 4.34 -8.63 6.97
CA TYR A 144 4.65 -7.35 7.58
C TYR A 144 3.47 -6.41 7.35
N MET A 145 2.98 -5.77 8.41
CA MET A 145 1.89 -4.80 8.33
C MET A 145 2.25 -3.54 9.12
N VAL A 146 1.74 -2.41 8.63
CA VAL A 146 1.61 -1.19 9.44
C VAL A 146 0.12 -0.98 9.72
N VAL A 147 -0.24 -0.93 10.99
CA VAL A 147 -1.62 -0.72 11.44
C VAL A 147 -1.76 0.60 12.19
N HIS A 148 -2.90 1.27 12.01
CA HIS A 148 -3.21 2.53 12.69
C HIS A 148 -4.28 2.27 13.75
N VAL A 149 -3.82 2.22 14.99
CA VAL A 149 -4.66 1.91 16.17
C VAL A 149 -5.26 3.19 16.73
N PRO A 150 -6.60 3.30 16.83
CA PRO A 150 -7.24 4.44 17.51
C PRO A 150 -6.76 4.58 18.95
N THR A 151 -6.49 5.80 19.39
CA THR A 151 -6.00 6.10 20.77
C THR A 151 -6.97 5.67 21.86
N ARG A 152 -8.25 5.46 21.54
CA ARG A 152 -9.25 4.92 22.47
C ARG A 152 -9.05 3.43 22.78
N ILE A 153 -8.30 2.70 21.95
CA ILE A 153 -8.04 1.26 22.15
C ILE A 153 -6.91 1.07 23.14
N HIS A 154 -7.14 0.29 24.17
CA HIS A 154 -6.15 -0.04 25.17
C HIS A 154 -5.14 -1.05 24.59
N ILE A 155 -3.91 -0.60 24.33
CA ILE A 155 -2.92 -1.38 23.58
C ILE A 155 -2.50 -2.68 24.28
N ALA A 156 -2.49 -2.74 25.62
CA ALA A 156 -2.15 -3.97 26.33
C ALA A 156 -3.21 -5.06 26.07
N ALA A 157 -4.50 -4.72 26.15
CA ALA A 157 -5.59 -5.65 25.86
C ALA A 157 -5.56 -6.08 24.38
N LEU A 158 -5.35 -5.14 23.45
CA LEU A 158 -5.22 -5.47 22.03
C LEU A 158 -4.07 -6.47 21.79
N ARG A 159 -2.94 -6.26 22.48
CA ARG A 159 -1.78 -7.15 22.35
C ARG A 159 -2.04 -8.54 22.89
N GLU A 160 -2.72 -8.67 24.05
CA GLU A 160 -3.13 -9.96 24.61
C GLU A 160 -4.06 -10.71 23.64
N GLU A 161 -5.13 -10.06 23.18
CA GLU A 161 -6.06 -10.67 22.22
C GLU A 161 -5.39 -11.06 20.89
N PHE A 162 -4.41 -10.27 20.43
CA PHE A 162 -3.64 -10.55 19.23
C PHE A 162 -2.73 -11.77 19.42
N MET A 163 -2.06 -11.88 20.56
CA MET A 163 -1.22 -13.04 20.88
C MET A 163 -2.06 -14.30 21.04
N ASP A 164 -3.24 -14.24 21.67
CA ASP A 164 -4.18 -15.37 21.75
C ASP A 164 -4.59 -15.86 20.36
N LEU A 165 -4.87 -14.94 19.41
CA LEU A 165 -5.15 -15.33 18.03
C LEU A 165 -3.95 -16.00 17.37
N CYS A 166 -2.75 -15.44 17.57
CA CYS A 166 -1.53 -15.98 16.98
C CYS A 166 -1.21 -17.39 17.53
N ASP A 167 -1.34 -17.60 18.82
CA ASP A 167 -1.16 -18.91 19.46
C ASP A 167 -2.15 -19.93 18.90
N HIS A 168 -3.42 -19.55 18.76
CA HIS A 168 -4.46 -20.42 18.21
C HIS A 168 -4.18 -20.84 16.75
N LEU A 169 -3.55 -19.96 15.97
CA LEU A 169 -3.21 -20.19 14.56
C LEU A 169 -1.77 -20.68 14.36
N ASN A 170 -1.00 -20.91 15.44
CA ASN A 170 0.43 -21.25 15.41
C ASN A 170 1.26 -20.24 14.60
N LEU A 171 1.06 -18.96 14.87
CA LEU A 171 1.82 -17.86 14.28
C LEU A 171 2.83 -17.34 15.28
N ASP A 172 4.08 -17.11 14.84
CA ASP A 172 5.07 -16.34 15.60
C ASP A 172 4.92 -14.86 15.20
N ALA A 173 4.54 -14.00 16.17
CA ALA A 173 4.13 -12.65 15.87
C ALA A 173 4.66 -11.63 16.86
N ILE A 174 4.92 -10.42 16.36
CA ILE A 174 5.34 -9.26 17.15
C ILE A 174 4.44 -8.08 16.77
N LEU A 175 3.96 -7.35 17.78
CA LEU A 175 3.23 -6.08 17.63
C LEU A 175 3.98 -4.98 18.41
N GLU A 176 4.60 -4.05 17.69
CA GLU A 176 5.43 -2.99 18.27
C GLU A 176 5.01 -1.59 17.76
N PRO A 177 5.25 -0.52 18.55
CA PRO A 177 5.10 0.83 18.04
C PRO A 177 5.97 1.05 16.80
N LEU A 178 5.40 1.67 15.75
CA LEU A 178 6.18 2.08 14.59
C LEU A 178 7.23 3.10 15.02
N LYS A 179 8.51 2.78 14.85
CA LYS A 179 9.63 3.70 15.13
C LYS A 179 9.65 4.78 14.05
N ALA A 180 9.73 6.03 14.47
CA ALA A 180 9.86 7.19 13.59
C ALA A 180 11.21 7.20 12.85
#